data_f42d8fbe91cd5cf75d74898eb073f4ba
#
_entry.id   f42d8fbe91cd5cf75d74898eb073f4ba
#
_cell.length_a   1.000
_cell.length_b   1.000
_cell.length_c   1.000
_cell.angle_alpha   90.00
_cell.angle_beta   90.00
_cell.angle_gamma   90.00
#
_symmetry.space_group_name_H-M   'P 1'
#
loop_
_entity.id
_entity.type
_entity.pdbx_description
1 polymer ?
#
loop_
_entity_poly.entity_id
_entity_poly.type
_entity_poly.pdbx_seq_one_letter_code
_entity_poly.pdbx_strand_id
1 'polypeptide(L)'
;MRKYIVVGVLVVMLVGADPLYAWFDGGHMTVAYIAYKNLTPATRARVDSLLQLNPMYSEWTQGVPDEQKGLVAFLHAAVWPDCIKQSSCAAGYTSDGGDAPPGQSTDAQNVGYKDKFMHKYWHFVDIPYAAGAPGEPPKTPNALTEIQLLSKAIATDEKDDVKSYDIVWLEHLVGDVHQPLHCTSRFTKNHPTGDAGGNLVAFCPKPCKDELHAYWDGLLGDKPSIADVSQTGQKLLALKKPVAAAEDDPNDWVNESFTLAKSSVYVAPISIDDAASDLISPRPNSSYAAKALEVAQSQVTLAGYRLGNLLNANLK
;
A
#
# COMPACT_ATOMS: atom_id res chain seq x y z
N MET A 1 45.50 15.93 43.45
CA MET A 1 44.14 16.19 42.92
C MET A 1 44.00 15.48 41.60
N ARG A 2 43.30 14.33 41.56
CA ARG A 2 43.00 13.57 40.32
C ARG A 2 41.74 14.13 39.70
N LYS A 3 41.84 14.66 38.46
CA LYS A 3 40.69 15.10 37.69
C LYS A 3 40.06 13.90 36.98
N TYR A 4 38.85 13.57 37.33
CA TYR A 4 38.05 12.57 36.61
C TYR A 4 37.37 13.27 35.41
N ILE A 5 37.68 12.83 34.20
CA ILE A 5 36.96 13.21 32.99
C ILE A 5 35.80 12.26 32.88
N VAL A 6 34.57 12.77 33.01
CA VAL A 6 33.35 12.04 32.74
C VAL A 6 33.09 12.20 31.25
N VAL A 7 33.29 11.12 30.48
CA VAL A 7 32.89 11.05 29.07
C VAL A 7 31.42 10.64 29.06
N GLY A 8 30.55 11.60 28.76
CA GLY A 8 29.14 11.33 28.53
C GLY A 8 28.97 10.62 27.17
N VAL A 9 28.57 9.35 27.21
CA VAL A 9 28.15 8.62 26.01
C VAL A 9 26.75 9.08 25.69
N LEU A 10 26.62 9.86 24.61
CA LEU A 10 25.32 10.20 24.04
C LEU A 10 24.76 8.97 23.30
N VAL A 11 23.87 8.24 23.97
CA VAL A 11 23.10 7.16 23.33
C VAL A 11 22.03 7.83 22.47
N VAL A 12 22.30 7.96 21.17
CA VAL A 12 21.26 8.29 20.20
C VAL A 12 20.38 7.05 20.07
N MET A 13 19.22 7.05 20.73
CA MET A 13 18.18 6.09 20.42
C MET A 13 17.67 6.41 19.01
N LEU A 14 18.08 5.61 18.05
CA LEU A 14 17.39 5.52 16.77
C LEU A 14 16.00 4.94 17.08
N VAL A 15 15.02 5.82 17.13
CA VAL A 15 13.60 5.42 17.09
C VAL A 15 13.41 4.90 15.66
N GLY A 16 13.48 3.59 15.52
CA GLY A 16 13.10 2.94 14.27
C GLY A 16 11.62 3.27 14.05
N ALA A 17 11.31 4.01 13.01
CA ALA A 17 9.94 4.07 12.51
C ALA A 17 9.56 2.64 12.13
N ASP A 18 8.47 2.12 12.70
CA ASP A 18 7.88 0.86 12.23
C ASP A 18 7.57 1.03 10.73
N PRO A 19 7.73 -0.01 9.91
CA PRO A 19 7.47 0.09 8.49
C PRO A 19 6.02 0.50 8.27
N LEU A 20 5.82 1.51 7.43
CA LEU A 20 4.52 1.92 6.93
C LEU A 20 3.98 0.75 6.10
N TYR A 21 2.85 0.20 6.51
CA TYR A 21 2.10 -0.78 5.72
C TYR A 21 1.00 -0.03 4.98
N ALA A 22 0.72 -0.46 3.77
CA ALA A 22 -0.52 -0.25 3.07
C ALA A 22 -1.64 -1.09 3.70
N TRP A 23 -2.77 -1.29 3.01
CA TRP A 23 -3.68 -2.33 3.47
C TRP A 23 -2.89 -3.50 4.04
N PHE A 24 -3.24 -3.99 5.23
CA PHE A 24 -2.64 -5.24 5.69
C PHE A 24 -2.96 -6.38 4.70
N ASP A 25 -2.32 -7.51 4.85
CA ASP A 25 -2.41 -8.65 3.91
C ASP A 25 -3.85 -8.90 3.43
N GLY A 26 -4.86 -8.72 4.31
CA GLY A 26 -6.26 -8.93 4.01
C GLY A 26 -6.81 -8.04 2.89
N GLY A 27 -6.43 -6.77 2.88
CA GLY A 27 -6.85 -5.83 1.84
C GLY A 27 -6.17 -6.12 0.51
N HIS A 28 -4.83 -6.21 0.47
CA HIS A 28 -4.08 -6.52 -0.75
C HIS A 28 -4.48 -7.85 -1.38
N MET A 29 -4.58 -8.90 -0.58
CA MET A 29 -5.00 -10.21 -1.07
C MET A 29 -6.45 -10.20 -1.58
N THR A 30 -7.34 -9.38 -0.98
CA THR A 30 -8.72 -9.24 -1.48
C THR A 30 -8.76 -8.52 -2.83
N VAL A 31 -7.96 -7.45 -3.00
CA VAL A 31 -7.77 -6.78 -4.30
C VAL A 31 -7.29 -7.78 -5.35
N ALA A 32 -6.23 -8.52 -5.03
CA ALA A 32 -5.65 -9.54 -5.90
C ALA A 32 -6.66 -10.64 -6.25
N TYR A 33 -7.43 -11.13 -5.27
CA TYR A 33 -8.46 -12.14 -5.53
C TYR A 33 -9.49 -11.66 -6.56
N ILE A 34 -10.03 -10.45 -6.36
CA ILE A 34 -11.02 -9.85 -7.27
C ILE A 34 -10.40 -9.64 -8.66
N ALA A 35 -9.17 -9.12 -8.74
CA ALA A 35 -8.45 -8.95 -9.99
C ALA A 35 -8.28 -10.28 -10.72
N TYR A 36 -7.73 -11.30 -10.07
CA TYR A 36 -7.49 -12.63 -10.65
C TYR A 36 -8.76 -13.28 -11.22
N LYS A 37 -9.90 -13.11 -10.52
CA LYS A 37 -11.20 -13.61 -11.00
C LYS A 37 -11.71 -12.85 -12.23
N ASN A 38 -11.22 -11.63 -12.47
CA ASN A 38 -11.57 -10.79 -13.62
C ASN A 38 -10.57 -10.86 -14.77
N LEU A 39 -9.44 -11.57 -14.61
CA LEU A 39 -8.50 -11.79 -15.71
C LEU A 39 -9.13 -12.64 -16.81
N THR A 40 -8.87 -12.25 -18.07
CA THR A 40 -9.18 -13.14 -19.21
C THR A 40 -8.36 -14.44 -19.09
N PRO A 41 -8.82 -15.55 -19.69
CA PRO A 41 -8.05 -16.79 -19.66
C PRO A 41 -6.61 -16.63 -20.18
N ALA A 42 -6.39 -15.82 -21.22
CA ALA A 42 -5.08 -15.55 -21.78
C ALA A 42 -4.19 -14.75 -20.82
N THR A 43 -4.71 -13.65 -20.28
CA THR A 43 -4.00 -12.81 -19.30
C THR A 43 -3.66 -13.61 -18.05
N ARG A 44 -4.59 -14.42 -17.56
CA ARG A 44 -4.37 -15.29 -16.39
C ARG A 44 -3.22 -16.26 -16.63
N ALA A 45 -3.24 -16.98 -17.75
CA ALA A 45 -2.17 -17.91 -18.10
C ALA A 45 -0.81 -17.22 -18.21
N ARG A 46 -0.80 -15.98 -18.74
CA ARG A 46 0.43 -15.17 -18.83
C ARG A 46 0.94 -14.74 -17.46
N VAL A 47 0.06 -14.23 -16.59
CA VAL A 47 0.39 -13.88 -15.21
C VAL A 47 0.91 -15.08 -14.44
N ASP A 48 0.22 -16.22 -14.51
CA ASP A 48 0.63 -17.46 -13.85
C ASP A 48 2.04 -17.89 -14.27
N SER A 49 2.36 -17.74 -15.57
CA SER A 49 3.70 -18.03 -16.11
C SER A 49 4.75 -17.05 -15.60
N LEU A 50 4.44 -15.76 -15.56
CA LEU A 50 5.37 -14.71 -15.13
C LEU A 50 5.67 -14.80 -13.64
N LEU A 51 4.68 -15.07 -12.80
CA LEU A 51 4.87 -15.20 -11.35
C LEU A 51 5.78 -16.37 -10.96
N GLN A 52 5.92 -17.40 -11.80
CA GLN A 52 6.89 -18.48 -11.56
C GLN A 52 8.34 -17.97 -11.53
N LEU A 53 8.61 -16.79 -12.07
CA LEU A 53 9.93 -16.15 -12.06
C LEU A 53 10.21 -15.39 -10.76
N ASN A 54 9.20 -15.18 -9.91
CA ASN A 54 9.41 -14.56 -8.62
C ASN A 54 10.26 -15.45 -7.71
N PRO A 55 11.29 -14.89 -7.04
CA PRO A 55 12.16 -15.67 -6.13
C PRO A 55 11.42 -16.41 -5.01
N MET A 56 10.24 -15.92 -4.60
CA MET A 56 9.43 -16.48 -3.52
C MET A 56 8.38 -17.48 -4.01
N TYR A 57 8.22 -17.66 -5.32
CA TYR A 57 7.16 -18.50 -5.88
C TYR A 57 7.11 -19.92 -5.28
N SER A 58 8.26 -20.54 -5.12
CA SER A 58 8.36 -21.91 -4.58
C SER A 58 7.90 -21.96 -3.12
N GLU A 59 8.17 -20.92 -2.33
CA GLU A 59 7.73 -20.81 -0.94
C GLU A 59 6.22 -20.61 -0.87
N TRP A 60 5.69 -19.67 -1.65
CA TRP A 60 4.27 -19.37 -1.70
C TRP A 60 3.40 -20.55 -2.13
N THR A 61 3.93 -21.42 -2.97
CA THR A 61 3.18 -22.54 -3.55
C THR A 61 3.53 -23.89 -2.94
N GLN A 62 4.32 -23.91 -1.87
CA GLN A 62 4.69 -25.15 -1.19
C GLN A 62 3.44 -25.87 -0.62
N GLY A 63 3.23 -27.11 -1.02
CA GLY A 63 2.09 -27.91 -0.59
C GLY A 63 0.73 -27.51 -1.19
N VAL A 64 0.71 -26.53 -2.10
CA VAL A 64 -0.50 -26.09 -2.81
C VAL A 64 -0.76 -27.00 -4.01
N PRO A 65 -2.01 -27.50 -4.21
CA PRO A 65 -2.38 -28.24 -5.42
C PRO A 65 -2.11 -27.43 -6.70
N ASP A 66 -1.68 -28.08 -7.77
CA ASP A 66 -1.23 -27.41 -8.99
C ASP A 66 -2.29 -26.47 -9.58
N GLU A 67 -3.56 -26.86 -9.53
CA GLU A 67 -4.67 -26.05 -10.03
C GLU A 67 -4.95 -24.78 -9.21
N GLN A 68 -4.36 -24.65 -8.03
CA GLN A 68 -4.52 -23.49 -7.14
C GLN A 68 -3.27 -22.61 -7.09
N LYS A 69 -2.13 -23.09 -7.57
CA LYS A 69 -0.84 -22.39 -7.47
C LYS A 69 -0.88 -21.00 -8.08
N GLY A 70 -1.51 -20.82 -9.24
CA GLY A 70 -1.63 -19.52 -9.89
C GLY A 70 -2.33 -18.50 -9.00
N LEU A 71 -3.52 -18.86 -8.49
CA LEU A 71 -4.24 -17.97 -7.57
C LEU A 71 -3.44 -17.69 -6.30
N VAL A 72 -2.89 -18.72 -5.66
CA VAL A 72 -2.15 -18.55 -4.39
C VAL A 72 -0.91 -17.69 -4.59
N ALA A 73 -0.16 -17.90 -5.67
CA ALA A 73 1.00 -17.06 -6.01
C ALA A 73 0.59 -15.60 -6.23
N PHE A 74 -0.52 -15.34 -6.95
CA PHE A 74 -1.03 -14.00 -7.19
C PHE A 74 -1.45 -13.29 -5.89
N LEU A 75 -2.07 -14.01 -4.96
CA LEU A 75 -2.43 -13.45 -3.65
C LEU A 75 -1.19 -13.08 -2.82
N HIS A 76 -0.16 -13.92 -2.80
CA HIS A 76 1.07 -13.64 -2.09
C HIS A 76 1.92 -12.56 -2.77
N ALA A 77 1.90 -12.48 -4.10
CA ALA A 77 2.58 -11.45 -4.86
C ALA A 77 2.11 -10.05 -4.44
N ALA A 78 0.81 -9.86 -4.23
CA ALA A 78 0.23 -8.59 -3.83
C ALA A 78 0.74 -8.05 -2.47
N VAL A 79 1.25 -8.90 -1.59
CA VAL A 79 1.80 -8.50 -0.28
C VAL A 79 3.33 -8.52 -0.23
N TRP A 80 3.98 -8.97 -1.30
CA TRP A 80 5.42 -9.08 -1.34
C TRP A 80 6.16 -7.72 -1.21
N PRO A 81 5.71 -6.59 -1.81
CA PRO A 81 6.33 -5.29 -1.64
C PRO A 81 6.37 -4.80 -0.18
N ASP A 82 5.40 -5.16 0.62
CA ASP A 82 5.43 -4.91 2.06
C ASP A 82 6.36 -5.88 2.79
N CYS A 83 6.39 -7.13 2.36
CA CYS A 83 7.24 -8.15 2.95
C CYS A 83 8.72 -7.78 2.84
N ILE A 84 9.19 -7.25 1.71
CA ILE A 84 10.58 -6.85 1.52
C ILE A 84 11.02 -5.68 2.41
N LYS A 85 10.11 -4.95 3.03
CA LYS A 85 10.40 -3.95 4.06
C LYS A 85 10.78 -4.58 5.42
N GLN A 86 10.53 -5.88 5.58
CA GLN A 86 10.79 -6.62 6.81
C GLN A 86 12.00 -7.55 6.65
N SER A 87 12.81 -7.66 7.69
CA SER A 87 14.01 -8.53 7.70
C SER A 87 13.69 -10.02 7.46
N SER A 88 12.47 -10.46 7.77
CA SER A 88 12.04 -11.86 7.60
C SER A 88 11.83 -12.27 6.13
N CYS A 89 11.45 -11.33 5.26
CA CYS A 89 11.27 -11.56 3.82
C CYS A 89 12.42 -10.99 2.98
N ALA A 90 13.21 -10.12 3.55
CA ALA A 90 14.04 -9.16 2.83
C ALA A 90 15.51 -9.53 2.77
N ALA A 91 15.86 -10.82 2.71
CA ALA A 91 17.27 -11.18 2.54
C ALA A 91 17.86 -10.50 1.29
N GLY A 92 18.68 -9.47 1.52
CA GLY A 92 19.37 -8.71 0.48
C GLY A 92 18.65 -7.46 -0.04
N TYR A 93 17.50 -7.05 0.52
CA TYR A 93 16.88 -5.76 0.22
C TYR A 93 17.38 -4.67 1.17
N THR A 94 17.56 -3.46 0.66
CA THR A 94 18.07 -2.30 1.39
C THR A 94 17.13 -1.12 1.27
N SER A 95 17.04 -0.29 2.33
CA SER A 95 16.28 0.96 2.26
C SER A 95 17.00 1.97 1.36
N ASP A 96 16.24 2.64 0.50
CA ASP A 96 16.73 3.55 -0.53
C ASP A 96 16.16 4.98 -0.39
N GLY A 97 15.83 5.39 0.80
CA GLY A 97 15.36 6.76 1.07
C GLY A 97 14.30 6.86 2.17
N GLY A 98 13.90 5.75 2.76
CA GLY A 98 12.85 5.72 3.78
C GLY A 98 11.52 6.19 3.19
N ASP A 99 10.92 7.20 3.80
CA ASP A 99 9.61 7.75 3.40
C ASP A 99 9.74 8.94 2.43
N ALA A 100 10.91 9.15 1.86
CA ALA A 100 11.13 10.19 0.86
C ALA A 100 12.02 9.66 -0.26
N PRO A 101 11.74 10.03 -1.52
CA PRO A 101 12.59 9.66 -2.63
C PRO A 101 14.04 10.08 -2.38
N PRO A 102 15.05 9.29 -2.77
CA PRO A 102 16.43 9.72 -2.74
C PRO A 102 16.63 10.92 -3.67
N GLY A 103 17.55 11.80 -3.33
CA GLY A 103 17.84 13.01 -4.14
C GLY A 103 18.38 12.73 -5.54
N GLN A 104 18.77 11.48 -5.80
CA GLN A 104 19.09 10.96 -7.14
C GLN A 104 18.24 9.70 -7.33
N SER A 105 17.31 9.77 -8.28
CA SER A 105 16.46 8.65 -8.62
C SER A 105 17.27 7.55 -9.28
N THR A 106 17.16 6.34 -8.73
CA THR A 106 17.61 5.10 -9.38
C THR A 106 16.51 4.49 -10.26
N ASP A 107 15.34 5.15 -10.31
CA ASP A 107 14.10 4.65 -10.93
C ASP A 107 14.14 4.58 -12.45
N ALA A 108 15.15 5.18 -13.08
CA ALA A 108 15.30 5.14 -14.52
C ALA A 108 15.66 3.74 -15.07
N GLN A 109 15.89 2.76 -14.20
CA GLN A 109 16.29 1.41 -14.59
C GLN A 109 15.34 0.38 -14.01
N ASN A 110 14.28 0.07 -14.74
CA ASN A 110 13.49 -1.12 -14.44
C ASN A 110 14.32 -2.38 -14.78
N VAL A 111 14.89 -3.00 -13.75
CA VAL A 111 15.83 -4.14 -13.87
C VAL A 111 15.26 -5.44 -13.31
N GLY A 112 13.97 -5.45 -12.98
CA GLY A 112 13.28 -6.59 -12.42
C GLY A 112 13.83 -6.99 -11.05
N TYR A 113 13.84 -8.27 -10.72
CA TYR A 113 14.30 -8.79 -9.41
C TYR A 113 15.80 -8.57 -9.10
N LYS A 114 16.56 -7.96 -10.00
CA LYS A 114 17.90 -7.43 -9.69
C LYS A 114 17.87 -6.17 -8.87
N ASP A 115 16.78 -5.45 -8.92
CA ASP A 115 16.49 -4.38 -7.97
C ASP A 115 16.38 -4.96 -6.57
N LYS A 116 17.13 -4.38 -5.65
CA LYS A 116 17.21 -4.82 -4.25
C LYS A 116 16.87 -3.67 -3.29
N PHE A 117 16.16 -2.67 -3.80
CA PHE A 117 15.67 -1.59 -2.99
C PHE A 117 14.26 -1.86 -2.47
N MET A 118 13.94 -1.28 -1.31
CA MET A 118 12.65 -1.44 -0.64
C MET A 118 11.58 -0.50 -1.19
N HIS A 119 11.99 0.59 -1.85
CA HIS A 119 11.13 1.61 -2.44
C HIS A 119 9.96 2.05 -1.54
N LYS A 120 10.23 2.31 -0.26
CA LYS A 120 9.18 2.64 0.72
C LYS A 120 8.32 3.82 0.29
N TYR A 121 8.90 4.79 -0.43
CA TYR A 121 8.22 5.97 -0.96
C TYR A 121 7.33 5.68 -2.18
N TRP A 122 7.38 4.49 -2.78
CA TRP A 122 6.45 4.11 -3.85
C TRP A 122 5.05 3.82 -3.33
N HIS A 123 4.88 3.49 -2.06
CA HIS A 123 3.63 3.00 -1.50
C HIS A 123 2.53 4.07 -1.34
N PHE A 124 2.83 5.36 -1.51
CA PHE A 124 1.89 6.43 -1.23
C PHE A 124 2.05 7.64 -2.15
N VAL A 125 1.04 8.52 -2.12
CA VAL A 125 1.03 9.83 -2.78
C VAL A 125 0.59 10.86 -1.74
N ASP A 126 1.50 11.57 -1.12
CA ASP A 126 1.23 12.52 -0.04
C ASP A 126 0.59 13.82 -0.56
N ILE A 127 -0.66 13.75 -1.05
CA ILE A 127 -1.39 14.96 -1.44
C ILE A 127 -1.68 15.76 -0.17
N PRO A 128 -1.24 17.03 -0.10
CA PRO A 128 -1.41 17.82 1.09
C PRO A 128 -2.88 18.16 1.35
N TYR A 129 -3.34 17.87 2.56
CA TYR A 129 -4.64 18.26 3.06
C TYR A 129 -4.46 19.26 4.21
N ALA A 130 -4.73 20.53 3.96
CA ALA A 130 -4.60 21.58 4.96
C ALA A 130 -5.85 22.46 5.02
N ALA A 131 -6.22 22.87 6.22
CA ALA A 131 -7.16 23.95 6.39
C ALA A 131 -6.40 25.28 6.28
N GLY A 132 -6.26 25.80 5.06
CA GLY A 132 -5.82 27.19 4.88
C GLY A 132 -4.60 27.44 4.01
N ALA A 133 -3.60 26.61 3.97
CA ALA A 133 -2.45 26.80 3.06
C ALA A 133 -2.16 25.51 2.27
N PRO A 134 -1.87 25.60 0.97
CA PRO A 134 -1.43 24.42 0.24
C PRO A 134 -0.09 23.96 0.82
N GLY A 135 0.04 22.65 1.09
CA GLY A 135 1.32 22.04 1.37
C GLY A 135 2.16 21.91 0.09
N GLU A 136 3.38 21.43 0.24
CA GLU A 136 4.22 21.08 -0.90
C GLU A 136 3.55 19.97 -1.73
N PRO A 137 3.67 20.01 -3.06
CA PRO A 137 3.15 18.95 -3.92
C PRO A 137 3.81 17.60 -3.59
N PRO A 138 3.13 16.47 -3.86
CA PRO A 138 3.70 15.16 -3.63
C PRO A 138 5.07 15.00 -4.31
N LYS A 139 6.01 14.42 -3.58
CA LYS A 139 7.33 14.09 -4.14
C LYS A 139 7.21 12.92 -5.11
N THR A 140 8.10 12.88 -6.08
CA THR A 140 8.23 11.78 -7.04
C THR A 140 9.63 11.16 -6.95
N PRO A 141 9.79 9.87 -7.26
CA PRO A 141 8.74 8.92 -7.62
C PRO A 141 7.81 8.58 -6.44
N ASN A 142 6.59 8.15 -6.73
CA ASN A 142 5.55 7.79 -5.75
C ASN A 142 4.60 6.75 -6.38
N ALA A 143 3.61 6.25 -5.64
CA ALA A 143 2.70 5.21 -6.12
C ALA A 143 2.07 5.54 -7.48
N LEU A 144 1.63 6.78 -7.71
CA LEU A 144 1.01 7.19 -8.96
C LEU A 144 1.99 7.12 -10.15
N THR A 145 3.19 7.67 -9.98
CA THR A 145 4.20 7.68 -11.04
C THR A 145 4.65 6.27 -11.39
N GLU A 146 4.76 5.40 -10.39
CA GLU A 146 5.17 4.01 -10.58
C GLU A 146 4.07 3.16 -11.23
N ILE A 147 2.80 3.30 -10.84
CA ILE A 147 1.70 2.66 -11.56
C ILE A 147 1.73 3.03 -13.05
N GLN A 148 1.94 4.32 -13.36
CA GLN A 148 1.99 4.79 -14.75
C GLN A 148 3.21 4.24 -15.51
N LEU A 149 4.37 4.16 -14.85
CA LEU A 149 5.60 3.63 -15.44
C LEU A 149 5.48 2.13 -15.72
N LEU A 150 5.14 1.36 -14.69
CA LEU A 150 5.08 -0.10 -14.74
C LEU A 150 3.96 -0.60 -15.66
N SER A 151 2.81 0.09 -15.70
CA SER A 151 1.72 -0.21 -16.65
C SER A 151 2.17 -0.07 -18.10
N LYS A 152 3.02 0.91 -18.41
CA LYS A 152 3.61 1.04 -19.74
C LYS A 152 4.66 -0.04 -20.00
N ALA A 153 5.48 -0.37 -19.02
CA ALA A 153 6.54 -1.37 -19.15
C ALA A 153 5.98 -2.76 -19.50
N ILE A 154 4.94 -3.23 -18.80
CA ILE A 154 4.33 -4.54 -19.10
C ILE A 154 3.66 -4.63 -20.47
N ALA A 155 3.37 -3.49 -21.11
CA ALA A 155 2.81 -3.42 -22.46
C ALA A 155 3.86 -3.50 -23.56
N THR A 156 5.13 -3.42 -23.24
CA THR A 156 6.26 -3.46 -24.20
C THR A 156 6.82 -4.89 -24.38
N ASP A 157 7.91 -5.01 -25.12
CA ASP A 157 8.65 -6.27 -25.30
C ASP A 157 9.72 -6.47 -24.21
N GLU A 158 9.52 -5.95 -23.00
CA GLU A 158 10.40 -6.18 -21.87
C GLU A 158 10.53 -7.67 -21.55
N LYS A 159 11.65 -8.03 -20.92
CA LYS A 159 11.92 -9.40 -20.51
C LYS A 159 10.93 -9.90 -19.47
N ASP A 160 10.65 -11.17 -19.48
CA ASP A 160 9.67 -11.80 -18.60
C ASP A 160 10.01 -11.65 -17.11
N ASP A 161 11.30 -11.63 -16.73
CA ASP A 161 11.72 -11.41 -15.36
C ASP A 161 11.43 -9.96 -14.90
N VAL A 162 11.55 -8.98 -15.79
CA VAL A 162 11.16 -7.59 -15.55
C VAL A 162 9.64 -7.48 -15.45
N LYS A 163 8.89 -8.02 -16.42
CA LYS A 163 7.42 -8.01 -16.35
C LYS A 163 6.87 -8.69 -15.10
N SER A 164 7.51 -9.78 -14.66
CA SER A 164 7.14 -10.45 -13.41
C SER A 164 7.28 -9.51 -12.20
N TYR A 165 8.37 -8.78 -12.10
CA TYR A 165 8.61 -7.78 -11.06
C TYR A 165 7.59 -6.64 -11.13
N ASP A 166 7.33 -6.12 -12.34
CA ASP A 166 6.39 -5.04 -12.57
C ASP A 166 4.97 -5.40 -12.16
N ILE A 167 4.52 -6.63 -12.48
CA ILE A 167 3.19 -7.12 -12.09
C ILE A 167 3.05 -7.15 -10.57
N VAL A 168 4.05 -7.65 -9.85
CA VAL A 168 4.03 -7.74 -8.40
C VAL A 168 3.88 -6.35 -7.77
N TRP A 169 4.62 -5.36 -8.27
CA TRP A 169 4.47 -3.99 -7.82
C TRP A 169 3.11 -3.39 -8.21
N LEU A 170 2.63 -3.63 -9.42
CA LEU A 170 1.30 -3.15 -9.84
C LEU A 170 0.17 -3.72 -8.99
N GLU A 171 0.24 -5.02 -8.63
CA GLU A 171 -0.75 -5.66 -7.75
C GLU A 171 -0.84 -4.94 -6.41
N HIS A 172 0.30 -4.53 -5.86
CA HIS A 172 0.40 -3.85 -4.58
C HIS A 172 -0.03 -2.39 -4.68
N LEU A 173 0.63 -1.62 -5.57
CA LEU A 173 0.43 -0.17 -5.67
C LEU A 173 -1.00 0.22 -6.08
N VAL A 174 -1.66 -0.59 -6.92
CA VAL A 174 -3.08 -0.39 -7.21
C VAL A 174 -3.93 -0.58 -5.97
N GLY A 175 -3.57 -1.51 -5.09
CA GLY A 175 -4.18 -1.63 -3.76
C GLY A 175 -3.94 -0.37 -2.91
N ASP A 176 -2.70 0.08 -2.84
CA ASP A 176 -2.26 1.23 -2.05
C ASP A 176 -3.03 2.51 -2.38
N VAL A 177 -3.08 2.88 -3.67
CA VAL A 177 -3.76 4.13 -4.08
C VAL A 177 -5.27 4.09 -3.88
N HIS A 178 -5.85 2.94 -3.52
CA HIS A 178 -7.26 2.83 -3.13
C HIS A 178 -7.45 2.85 -1.60
N GLN A 179 -6.39 2.90 -0.80
CA GLN A 179 -6.47 3.19 0.63
C GLN A 179 -6.41 4.72 0.81
N PRO A 180 -7.46 5.35 1.36
CA PRO A 180 -7.54 6.82 1.40
C PRO A 180 -6.34 7.53 2.03
N LEU A 181 -5.73 6.92 3.05
CA LEU A 181 -4.58 7.50 3.76
C LEU A 181 -3.26 7.36 2.99
N HIS A 182 -3.19 6.49 1.98
CA HIS A 182 -2.05 6.43 1.07
C HIS A 182 -2.04 7.55 0.03
N CYS A 183 -3.14 8.31 -0.09
CA CYS A 183 -3.26 9.40 -1.04
C CYS A 183 -3.33 10.78 -0.36
N THR A 184 -2.93 10.88 0.90
CA THR A 184 -3.02 12.16 1.63
C THR A 184 -2.01 12.27 2.75
N SER A 185 -1.56 13.49 3.02
CA SER A 185 -0.89 13.86 4.26
C SER A 185 -1.56 15.12 4.79
N ARG A 186 -2.10 15.05 6.03
CA ARG A 186 -2.82 16.15 6.64
C ARG A 186 -1.87 17.08 7.36
N PHE A 187 -1.91 18.35 6.98
CA PHE A 187 -1.12 19.42 7.60
C PHE A 187 -1.93 20.16 8.65
N THR A 188 -1.41 20.22 9.86
CA THR A 188 -2.03 20.90 10.99
C THR A 188 -0.99 21.69 11.77
N LYS A 189 -1.43 22.42 12.79
CA LYS A 189 -0.50 23.12 13.69
C LYS A 189 0.49 22.17 14.38
N ASN A 190 0.02 20.98 14.75
CA ASN A 190 0.84 19.96 15.43
C ASN A 190 1.62 19.08 14.45
N HIS A 191 1.20 19.04 13.20
CA HIS A 191 1.88 18.33 12.11
C HIS A 191 2.18 19.30 10.96
N PRO A 192 3.11 20.26 11.15
CA PRO A 192 3.42 21.27 10.15
C PRO A 192 4.11 20.74 8.90
N THR A 193 4.63 19.53 8.97
CA THR A 193 5.26 18.78 7.84
C THR A 193 4.36 17.67 7.29
N GLY A 194 3.11 17.59 7.76
CA GLY A 194 2.18 16.52 7.44
C GLY A 194 2.12 15.44 8.52
N ASP A 195 1.00 14.71 8.56
CA ASP A 195 0.76 13.62 9.54
C ASP A 195 1.14 12.24 9.01
N ALA A 196 1.90 12.19 7.90
CA ALA A 196 2.34 10.96 7.24
C ALA A 196 1.15 10.00 6.97
N GLY A 197 0.10 10.50 6.31
CA GLY A 197 -1.09 9.69 6.03
C GLY A 197 -1.79 9.15 7.28
N GLY A 198 -1.77 9.89 8.39
CA GLY A 198 -2.40 9.47 9.64
C GLY A 198 -1.53 8.60 10.56
N ASN A 199 -0.29 8.27 10.18
CA ASN A 199 0.65 7.53 11.06
C ASN A 199 1.01 8.29 12.34
N LEU A 200 0.89 9.61 12.31
CA LEU A 200 1.12 10.44 13.49
C LEU A 200 -0.16 10.71 14.30
N VAL A 201 -1.30 10.17 13.89
CA VAL A 201 -2.59 10.31 14.59
C VAL A 201 -2.79 9.11 15.51
N ALA A 202 -2.24 9.19 16.73
CA ALA A 202 -2.23 8.12 17.70
C ALA A 202 -3.54 8.00 18.49
N PHE A 203 -3.92 6.77 18.84
CA PHE A 203 -5.08 6.45 19.70
C PHE A 203 -4.65 6.07 21.13
N CYS A 204 -3.38 6.11 21.45
CA CYS A 204 -2.83 5.78 22.77
C CYS A 204 -1.59 6.64 23.09
N PRO A 205 -1.19 6.75 24.39
CA PRO A 205 0.04 7.45 24.75
C PRO A 205 1.27 6.78 24.15
N LYS A 206 2.28 7.56 23.81
CA LYS A 206 3.57 7.03 23.30
C LYS A 206 4.29 6.20 24.37
N PRO A 207 4.93 5.06 23.99
CA PRO A 207 4.98 4.49 22.63
C PRO A 207 3.64 3.85 22.21
N CYS A 208 3.05 4.35 21.15
CA CYS A 208 1.78 3.88 20.61
C CYS A 208 2.00 3.22 19.24
N LYS A 209 1.37 2.04 19.04
CA LYS A 209 1.30 1.35 17.74
C LYS A 209 -0.13 1.32 17.19
N ASP A 210 -1.05 1.97 17.87
CA ASP A 210 -2.46 2.02 17.55
C ASP A 210 -2.77 3.45 17.08
N GLU A 211 -2.79 3.60 15.78
CA GLU A 211 -2.87 4.86 15.06
C GLU A 211 -3.87 4.78 13.90
N LEU A 212 -4.22 5.92 13.37
CA LEU A 212 -5.26 6.03 12.36
C LEU A 212 -4.92 5.26 11.08
N HIS A 213 -3.65 5.32 10.63
CA HIS A 213 -3.20 4.62 9.43
C HIS A 213 -3.38 3.10 9.59
N ALA A 214 -2.75 2.52 10.62
CA ALA A 214 -2.86 1.09 10.91
C ALA A 214 -4.31 0.63 11.16
N TYR A 215 -5.15 1.49 11.73
CA TYR A 215 -6.57 1.19 11.88
C TYR A 215 -7.26 0.98 10.53
N TRP A 216 -7.00 1.86 9.55
CA TRP A 216 -7.57 1.74 8.20
C TRP A 216 -7.00 0.55 7.45
N ASP A 217 -5.71 0.31 7.54
CA ASP A 217 -5.05 -0.85 6.91
C ASP A 217 -5.61 -2.17 7.41
N GLY A 218 -5.95 -2.24 8.69
CA GLY A 218 -6.47 -3.43 9.35
C GLY A 218 -7.95 -3.74 9.13
N LEU A 219 -8.72 -2.89 8.45
CA LEU A 219 -10.18 -3.04 8.31
C LEU A 219 -10.62 -4.35 7.64
N LEU A 220 -9.76 -4.96 6.81
CA LEU A 220 -10.02 -6.22 6.12
C LEU A 220 -9.19 -7.41 6.66
N GLY A 221 -8.56 -7.23 7.80
CA GLY A 221 -7.76 -8.24 8.49
C GLY A 221 -6.26 -8.11 8.23
N ASP A 222 -5.46 -8.42 9.25
CA ASP A 222 -4.00 -8.34 9.20
C ASP A 222 -3.40 -9.52 8.42
N LYS A 223 -3.63 -10.74 8.89
CA LYS A 223 -3.04 -11.97 8.30
C LYS A 223 -4.12 -13.05 8.08
N PRO A 224 -5.04 -12.83 7.12
CA PRO A 224 -6.08 -13.79 6.86
C PRO A 224 -5.54 -15.06 6.20
N SER A 225 -6.26 -16.17 6.35
CA SER A 225 -6.00 -17.34 5.52
C SER A 225 -6.47 -17.12 4.07
N ILE A 226 -5.92 -17.88 3.13
CA ILE A 226 -6.37 -17.87 1.73
C ILE A 226 -7.89 -18.16 1.63
N ALA A 227 -8.42 -18.98 2.54
CA ALA A 227 -9.85 -19.29 2.59
C ALA A 227 -10.67 -18.06 3.00
N ASP A 228 -10.23 -17.29 4.00
CA ASP A 228 -10.90 -16.06 4.45
C ASP A 228 -10.89 -14.98 3.36
N VAL A 229 -9.74 -14.80 2.68
CA VAL A 229 -9.61 -13.90 1.53
C VAL A 229 -10.57 -14.32 0.41
N SER A 230 -10.60 -15.61 0.08
CA SER A 230 -11.49 -16.15 -0.95
C SER A 230 -12.95 -15.94 -0.61
N GLN A 231 -13.35 -16.16 0.65
CA GLN A 231 -14.72 -15.92 1.11
C GLN A 231 -15.09 -14.43 1.01
N THR A 232 -14.21 -13.54 1.47
CA THR A 232 -14.43 -12.09 1.40
C THR A 232 -14.52 -11.62 -0.05
N GLY A 233 -13.59 -12.01 -0.90
CA GLY A 233 -13.60 -11.64 -2.32
C GLY A 233 -14.85 -12.18 -3.05
N GLN A 234 -15.30 -13.41 -2.77
CA GLN A 234 -16.54 -13.94 -3.34
C GLN A 234 -17.78 -13.14 -2.92
N LYS A 235 -17.87 -12.73 -1.65
CA LYS A 235 -18.96 -11.86 -1.16
C LYS A 235 -18.97 -10.53 -1.90
N LEU A 236 -17.82 -9.91 -2.10
CA LEU A 236 -17.70 -8.62 -2.80
C LEU A 236 -18.01 -8.76 -4.30
N LEU A 237 -17.55 -9.82 -4.95
CA LEU A 237 -17.85 -10.12 -6.36
C LEU A 237 -19.34 -10.45 -6.60
N ALA A 238 -20.06 -10.94 -5.58
CA ALA A 238 -21.50 -11.18 -5.69
C ALA A 238 -22.33 -9.88 -5.68
N LEU A 239 -21.74 -8.75 -5.30
CA LEU A 239 -22.37 -7.44 -5.38
C LEU A 239 -22.36 -6.92 -6.83
N LYS A 240 -23.19 -5.93 -7.10
CA LYS A 240 -23.18 -5.28 -8.41
C LYS A 240 -21.81 -4.61 -8.63
N LYS A 241 -21.21 -4.90 -9.81
CA LYS A 241 -19.95 -4.24 -10.21
C LYS A 241 -20.13 -2.72 -10.18
N PRO A 242 -19.27 -1.97 -9.47
CA PRO A 242 -19.35 -0.51 -9.43
C PRO A 242 -19.14 0.09 -10.82
N VAL A 243 -19.89 1.14 -11.16
CA VAL A 243 -19.73 1.86 -12.44
C VAL A 243 -18.33 2.47 -12.54
N ALA A 244 -17.82 3.02 -11.45
CA ALA A 244 -16.46 3.58 -11.35
C ALA A 244 -15.34 2.56 -11.60
N ALA A 245 -15.64 1.25 -11.62
CA ALA A 245 -14.66 0.23 -11.97
C ALA A 245 -14.23 0.28 -13.47
N ALA A 246 -14.91 1.08 -14.29
CA ALA A 246 -14.52 1.34 -15.69
C ALA A 246 -13.52 2.48 -15.84
N GLU A 247 -13.29 3.26 -14.76
CA GLU A 247 -12.28 4.32 -14.76
C GLU A 247 -10.88 3.69 -14.77
N ASP A 248 -10.05 4.07 -15.73
CA ASP A 248 -8.73 3.49 -15.98
C ASP A 248 -7.56 4.47 -15.77
N ASP A 249 -7.84 5.75 -15.45
CA ASP A 249 -6.80 6.73 -15.15
C ASP A 249 -6.38 6.66 -13.66
N PRO A 250 -5.11 6.29 -13.36
CA PRO A 250 -4.61 6.28 -11.99
C PRO A 250 -4.68 7.64 -11.28
N ASN A 251 -4.68 8.76 -12.01
CA ASN A 251 -4.87 10.08 -11.41
C ASN A 251 -6.26 10.20 -10.76
N ASP A 252 -7.28 9.66 -11.39
CA ASP A 252 -8.65 9.69 -10.86
C ASP A 252 -8.77 8.78 -9.63
N TRP A 253 -8.09 7.62 -9.60
CA TRP A 253 -8.06 6.73 -8.43
C TRP A 253 -7.46 7.42 -7.20
N VAL A 254 -6.32 8.10 -7.40
CA VAL A 254 -5.66 8.87 -6.35
C VAL A 254 -6.54 10.03 -5.84
N ASN A 255 -7.20 10.75 -6.76
CA ASN A 255 -8.11 11.84 -6.41
C ASN A 255 -9.38 11.37 -5.67
N GLU A 256 -9.92 10.20 -6.05
CA GLU A 256 -11.03 9.55 -5.34
C GLU A 256 -10.62 9.23 -3.89
N SER A 257 -9.46 8.60 -3.71
CA SER A 257 -8.92 8.23 -2.39
C SER A 257 -8.63 9.47 -1.53
N PHE A 258 -8.04 10.51 -2.11
CA PHE A 258 -7.86 11.80 -1.43
C PHE A 258 -9.20 12.44 -1.00
N THR A 259 -10.23 12.34 -1.82
CA THR A 259 -11.56 12.83 -1.50
C THR A 259 -12.19 12.03 -0.36
N LEU A 260 -12.01 10.71 -0.35
CA LEU A 260 -12.46 9.83 0.72
C LEU A 260 -11.71 10.09 2.04
N ALA A 261 -10.41 10.40 1.97
CA ALA A 261 -9.66 10.80 3.17
C ALA A 261 -10.33 11.99 3.87
N LYS A 262 -10.73 13.00 3.14
CA LYS A 262 -11.41 14.19 3.69
C LYS A 262 -12.83 13.91 4.16
N SER A 263 -13.58 13.09 3.44
CA SER A 263 -15.02 12.91 3.69
C SER A 263 -15.36 11.72 4.58
N SER A 264 -14.42 10.79 4.80
CA SER A 264 -14.69 9.54 5.51
C SER A 264 -13.62 9.17 6.54
N VAL A 265 -12.39 9.67 6.41
CA VAL A 265 -11.30 9.36 7.35
C VAL A 265 -11.15 10.46 8.39
N TYR A 266 -10.85 11.69 7.96
CA TYR A 266 -10.65 12.83 8.84
C TYR A 266 -11.99 13.50 9.22
N VAL A 267 -12.90 12.70 9.77
CA VAL A 267 -14.21 13.13 10.25
C VAL A 267 -14.41 12.70 11.70
N ALA A 268 -15.40 13.26 12.38
CA ALA A 268 -15.66 12.89 13.78
C ALA A 268 -15.84 11.38 13.96
N PRO A 269 -15.26 10.76 15.01
CA PRO A 269 -14.59 11.36 16.15
C PRO A 269 -13.13 11.74 15.91
N ILE A 270 -12.53 11.38 14.76
CA ILE A 270 -11.16 11.76 14.43
C ILE A 270 -11.11 13.28 14.27
N SER A 271 -10.26 13.95 15.07
CA SER A 271 -10.19 15.40 15.04
C SER A 271 -9.68 15.91 13.69
N ILE A 272 -10.44 16.81 13.07
CA ILE A 272 -10.00 17.51 11.85
C ILE A 272 -9.09 18.68 12.23
N ASP A 273 -9.21 19.17 13.47
CA ASP A 273 -8.46 20.30 13.99
C ASP A 273 -7.70 19.83 15.23
N ASP A 274 -6.38 19.88 15.19
CA ASP A 274 -5.50 19.56 16.32
C ASP A 274 -5.52 20.68 17.39
N ALA A 275 -6.63 21.35 17.57
CA ALA A 275 -6.80 22.38 18.59
C ALA A 275 -6.68 21.84 20.03
N ALA A 276 -6.76 20.54 20.21
CA ALA A 276 -6.40 19.87 21.46
C ALA A 276 -4.98 19.36 21.35
N SER A 277 -4.10 19.98 22.11
CA SER A 277 -2.74 19.55 22.44
C SER A 277 -2.52 18.05 22.33
N ASP A 278 -1.49 17.67 21.64
CA ASP A 278 -0.72 16.50 21.96
C ASP A 278 -1.51 15.20 21.97
N LEU A 279 -2.31 14.90 20.80
CA LEU A 279 -1.71 13.73 20.80
C LEU A 279 -2.46 12.44 20.85
N ILE A 280 -3.58 12.36 21.42
CA ILE A 280 -4.40 11.15 21.41
C ILE A 280 -5.72 11.51 20.75
N SER A 281 -5.88 11.07 19.51
CA SER A 281 -7.17 11.17 18.84
C SER A 281 -8.21 10.31 19.57
N PRO A 282 -9.47 10.72 19.66
CA PRO A 282 -10.52 9.80 20.09
C PRO A 282 -10.54 8.56 19.19
N ARG A 283 -10.73 7.39 19.80
CA ARG A 283 -10.87 6.15 19.02
C ARG A 283 -12.10 6.17 18.13
N PRO A 284 -12.06 5.48 16.99
CA PRO A 284 -13.23 5.21 16.17
C PRO A 284 -14.37 4.65 17.01
N ASN A 285 -15.54 5.26 16.93
CA ASN A 285 -16.77 4.71 17.50
C ASN A 285 -17.44 3.73 16.53
N SER A 286 -18.51 3.06 16.95
CA SER A 286 -19.20 2.05 16.14
C SER A 286 -19.73 2.59 14.82
N SER A 287 -20.20 3.84 14.78
CA SER A 287 -20.69 4.48 13.55
C SER A 287 -19.55 4.74 12.56
N TYR A 288 -18.43 5.28 13.06
CA TYR A 288 -17.22 5.46 12.25
C TYR A 288 -16.70 4.14 11.73
N ALA A 289 -16.59 3.14 12.60
CA ALA A 289 -16.08 1.81 12.23
C ALA A 289 -16.93 1.15 11.12
N ALA A 290 -18.26 1.24 11.23
CA ALA A 290 -19.15 0.70 10.20
C ALA A 290 -18.95 1.41 8.85
N LYS A 291 -18.83 2.74 8.86
CA LYS A 291 -18.61 3.53 7.63
C LYS A 291 -17.22 3.29 7.04
N ALA A 292 -16.19 3.21 7.88
CA ALA A 292 -14.83 2.90 7.45
C ALA A 292 -14.76 1.54 6.74
N LEU A 293 -15.40 0.51 7.32
CA LEU A 293 -15.46 -0.81 6.71
C LEU A 293 -16.22 -0.80 5.36
N GLU A 294 -17.33 -0.06 5.25
CA GLU A 294 -18.07 0.11 4.00
C GLU A 294 -17.17 0.73 2.91
N VAL A 295 -16.45 1.80 3.27
CA VAL A 295 -15.50 2.45 2.35
C VAL A 295 -14.38 1.49 1.95
N ALA A 296 -13.77 0.80 2.92
CA ALA A 296 -12.69 -0.17 2.66
C ALA A 296 -13.15 -1.26 1.69
N GLN A 297 -14.32 -1.86 1.91
CA GLN A 297 -14.88 -2.90 1.03
C GLN A 297 -15.17 -2.34 -0.38
N SER A 298 -15.64 -1.11 -0.49
CA SER A 298 -15.85 -0.44 -1.78
C SER A 298 -14.53 -0.23 -2.50
N GLN A 299 -13.52 0.29 -1.81
CA GLN A 299 -12.21 0.61 -2.38
C GLN A 299 -11.45 -0.64 -2.85
N VAL A 300 -11.40 -1.71 -2.06
CA VAL A 300 -10.73 -2.95 -2.50
C VAL A 300 -11.50 -3.61 -3.67
N THR A 301 -12.82 -3.44 -3.73
CA THR A 301 -13.61 -3.92 -4.86
C THR A 301 -13.25 -3.14 -6.15
N LEU A 302 -13.18 -1.82 -6.07
CA LEU A 302 -12.75 -0.98 -7.18
C LEU A 302 -11.33 -1.30 -7.62
N ALA A 303 -10.39 -1.36 -6.67
CA ALA A 303 -8.99 -1.70 -6.92
C ALA A 303 -8.86 -3.05 -7.67
N GLY A 304 -9.57 -4.07 -7.21
CA GLY A 304 -9.53 -5.39 -7.84
C GLY A 304 -10.03 -5.39 -9.28
N TYR A 305 -11.14 -4.70 -9.58
CA TYR A 305 -11.63 -4.57 -10.95
C TYR A 305 -10.68 -3.75 -11.83
N ARG A 306 -10.15 -2.64 -11.32
CA ARG A 306 -9.22 -1.76 -12.02
C ARG A 306 -7.90 -2.44 -12.32
N LEU A 307 -7.32 -3.16 -11.35
CA LEU A 307 -6.14 -3.99 -11.56
C LEU A 307 -6.38 -5.07 -12.62
N GLY A 308 -7.50 -5.79 -12.54
CA GLY A 308 -7.85 -6.79 -13.55
C GLY A 308 -8.00 -6.18 -14.96
N ASN A 309 -8.63 -5.02 -15.09
CA ASN A 309 -8.76 -4.29 -16.34
C ASN A 309 -7.39 -3.85 -16.88
N LEU A 310 -6.53 -3.27 -16.00
CA LEU A 310 -5.18 -2.82 -16.33
C LEU A 310 -4.34 -3.96 -16.90
N LEU A 311 -4.31 -5.11 -16.21
CA LEU A 311 -3.57 -6.28 -16.67
C LEU A 311 -4.13 -6.86 -17.98
N ASN A 312 -5.46 -6.93 -18.13
CA ASN A 312 -6.09 -7.41 -19.36
C ASN A 312 -5.80 -6.50 -20.57
N ALA A 313 -5.66 -5.20 -20.36
CA ALA A 313 -5.42 -4.23 -21.42
C ALA A 313 -3.93 -4.18 -21.83
N ASN A 314 -3.01 -4.30 -20.88
CA ASN A 314 -1.60 -3.96 -21.09
C ASN A 314 -0.66 -5.17 -21.14
N LEU A 315 -0.97 -6.27 -20.45
CA LEU A 315 -0.04 -7.39 -20.38
C LEU A 315 0.03 -8.16 -21.70
N LYS A 316 1.23 -8.19 -22.29
CA LYS A 316 1.53 -8.92 -23.54
C LYS A 316 2.54 -10.04 -23.31
#